data_f2469dea97524b751035b4c6772a1838
#
_entry.id   f2469dea97524b751035b4c6772a1838
#
_cell.length_a   1.000
_cell.length_b   1.000
_cell.length_c   1.000
_cell.angle_alpha   90.00
_cell.angle_beta   90.00
_cell.angle_gamma   90.00
#
_symmetry.space_group_name_H-M   'P 1'
#
loop_
_entity.id
_entity.type
_entity.pdbx_description
1 polymer ?
#
loop_
_entity_poly.entity_id
_entity_poly.type
_entity_poly.pdbx_seq_one_letter_code
_entity_poly.pdbx_strand_id
1 'polypeptide(L)'
;FGAVFLRVYENTLVQQTEAELIAQGAVLTSAYRSFWTGGAPAAAPSVPVAPERPSIDLNAMPILDAQLLPGPARAFAEPRALAVAASLLPTAADSARTTLASIRILDRNGRVLVGRGDAGESYANLPEVRAALAGRPATVLRRRGDYAPRYWLEFLSRAADIRVHHV
;
A
#
# COMPACT_ATOMS: atom_id res chain seq x y z
N PHE A 1 -4.55 -24.43 23.79
CA PHE A 1 -3.20 -23.83 23.61
C PHE A 1 -2.90 -23.54 22.12
N GLY A 2 -3.16 -24.44 21.16
CA GLY A 2 -2.82 -24.25 19.74
C GLY A 2 -3.48 -23.04 19.07
N ALA A 3 -4.74 -22.75 19.35
CA ALA A 3 -5.47 -21.63 18.73
C ALA A 3 -4.93 -20.25 19.18
N VAL A 4 -4.52 -20.13 20.44
CA VAL A 4 -3.92 -18.88 20.94
C VAL A 4 -2.55 -18.65 20.30
N PHE A 5 -1.74 -19.71 20.20
CA PHE A 5 -0.43 -19.63 19.55
C PHE A 5 -0.56 -19.25 18.07
N LEU A 6 -1.52 -19.86 17.35
CA LEU A 6 -1.80 -19.50 15.96
C LEU A 6 -2.17 -18.01 15.81
N ARG A 7 -2.99 -17.46 16.70
CA ARG A 7 -3.40 -16.06 16.67
C ARG A 7 -2.23 -15.09 16.87
N VAL A 8 -1.36 -15.37 17.83
CA VAL A 8 -0.16 -14.57 18.07
C VAL A 8 0.76 -14.61 16.87
N TYR A 9 0.98 -15.81 16.32
CA TYR A 9 1.82 -16.01 15.15
C TYR A 9 1.29 -15.26 13.91
N GLU A 10 0.00 -15.40 13.60
CA GLU A 10 -0.65 -14.69 12.49
C GLU A 10 -0.53 -13.16 12.63
N ASN A 11 -0.78 -12.64 13.83
CA ASN A 11 -0.66 -11.21 14.09
C ASN A 11 0.77 -10.70 13.86
N THR A 12 1.76 -11.46 14.31
CA THR A 12 3.18 -11.14 14.09
C THR A 12 3.53 -11.13 12.59
N LEU A 13 3.08 -12.13 11.83
CA LEU A 13 3.33 -12.19 10.39
C LEU A 13 2.72 -10.98 9.64
N VAL A 14 1.50 -10.60 10.00
CA VAL A 14 0.82 -9.48 9.36
C VAL A 14 1.50 -8.16 9.72
N GLN A 15 1.96 -7.98 10.96
CA GLN A 15 2.75 -6.83 11.37
C GLN A 15 4.10 -6.76 10.66
N GLN A 16 4.78 -7.88 10.44
CA GLN A 16 6.00 -7.91 9.63
C GLN A 16 5.73 -7.49 8.19
N THR A 17 4.65 -7.99 7.59
CA THR A 17 4.24 -7.58 6.24
C THR A 17 3.95 -6.08 6.18
N GLU A 18 3.27 -5.52 7.17
CA GLU A 18 3.03 -4.08 7.27
C GLU A 18 4.35 -3.30 7.35
N ALA A 19 5.28 -3.73 8.21
CA ALA A 19 6.59 -3.09 8.35
C ALA A 19 7.37 -3.06 7.03
N GLU A 20 7.33 -4.15 6.27
CA GLU A 20 7.95 -4.24 4.94
C GLU A 20 7.31 -3.27 3.94
N LEU A 21 5.97 -3.18 3.93
CA LEU A 21 5.25 -2.25 3.05
C LEU A 21 5.54 -0.79 3.41
N ILE A 22 5.58 -0.44 4.69
CA ILE A 22 5.97 0.89 5.17
C ILE A 22 7.38 1.23 4.71
N ALA A 23 8.35 0.34 4.93
CA ALA A 23 9.73 0.55 4.53
C ALA A 23 9.87 0.72 3.00
N GLN A 24 9.18 -0.12 2.23
CA GLN A 24 9.16 -0.05 0.77
C GLN A 24 8.53 1.25 0.28
N GLY A 25 7.41 1.67 0.86
CA GLY A 25 6.75 2.94 0.58
C GLY A 25 7.64 4.13 0.87
N ALA A 26 8.35 4.12 1.99
CA ALA A 26 9.29 5.18 2.37
C ALA A 26 10.44 5.34 1.36
N VAL A 27 11.03 4.22 0.91
CA VAL A 27 12.10 4.22 -0.11
C VAL A 27 11.59 4.78 -1.43
N LEU A 28 10.44 4.30 -1.91
CA LEU A 28 9.85 4.78 -3.18
C LEU A 28 9.46 6.26 -3.09
N THR A 29 8.93 6.72 -1.96
CA THR A 29 8.61 8.12 -1.72
C THR A 29 9.86 8.99 -1.74
N SER A 30 10.95 8.54 -1.11
CA SER A 30 12.23 9.24 -1.13
C SER A 30 12.80 9.35 -2.55
N ALA A 31 12.76 8.26 -3.31
CA ALA A 31 13.15 8.24 -4.72
C ALA A 31 12.28 9.17 -5.56
N TYR A 32 10.96 9.16 -5.37
CA TYR A 32 10.03 10.07 -6.06
C TYR A 32 10.40 11.53 -5.81
N ARG A 33 10.65 11.90 -4.55
CA ARG A 33 11.07 13.26 -4.18
C ARG A 33 12.38 13.66 -4.85
N SER A 34 13.37 12.76 -4.88
CA SER A 34 14.65 13.00 -5.54
C SER A 34 14.48 13.28 -7.03
N PHE A 35 13.71 12.48 -7.74
CA PHE A 35 13.40 12.73 -9.15
C PHE A 35 12.58 14.02 -9.36
N TRP A 36 11.64 14.29 -8.45
CA TRP A 36 10.85 15.51 -8.49
C TRP A 36 11.69 16.77 -8.34
N THR A 37 12.71 16.76 -7.49
CA THR A 37 13.60 17.92 -7.28
C THR A 37 14.80 17.95 -8.24
N GLY A 38 14.91 16.97 -9.16
CA GLY A 38 16.08 16.87 -10.04
C GLY A 38 17.38 16.57 -9.29
N GLY A 39 17.29 15.83 -8.18
CA GLY A 39 18.43 15.49 -7.32
C GLY A 39 18.83 16.60 -6.33
N ALA A 40 18.18 17.76 -6.36
CA ALA A 40 18.42 18.77 -5.35
C ALA A 40 17.96 18.29 -3.97
N PRO A 41 18.67 18.64 -2.88
CA PRO A 41 18.22 18.30 -1.53
C PRO A 41 16.80 18.84 -1.31
N ALA A 42 15.87 17.94 -0.91
CA ALA A 42 14.55 18.39 -0.50
C ALA A 42 14.70 19.23 0.78
N ALA A 43 13.96 20.33 0.85
CA ALA A 43 13.88 21.09 2.09
C ALA A 43 13.43 20.16 3.22
N ALA A 44 14.10 20.21 4.36
CA ALA A 44 13.69 19.45 5.53
C ALA A 44 12.23 19.81 5.86
N PRO A 45 11.39 18.81 6.22
CA PRO A 45 10.04 19.11 6.61
C PRO A 45 10.05 20.09 7.80
N SER A 46 9.22 21.11 7.74
CA SER A 46 9.10 22.11 8.80
C SER A 46 8.59 21.55 10.13
N VAL A 47 7.98 20.36 10.08
CA VAL A 47 7.53 19.60 11.23
C VAL A 47 8.20 18.22 11.19
N PRO A 48 8.80 17.77 12.32
CA PRO A 48 9.36 16.42 12.38
C PRO A 48 8.26 15.39 12.09
N VAL A 49 8.47 14.59 11.04
CA VAL A 49 7.57 13.48 10.75
C VAL A 49 7.93 12.33 11.68
N ALA A 50 6.99 11.94 12.53
CA ALA A 50 7.18 10.76 13.38
C ALA A 50 7.37 9.51 12.51
N PRO A 51 8.28 8.60 12.89
CA PRO A 51 8.45 7.35 12.17
C PRO A 51 7.14 6.56 12.19
N GLU A 52 6.70 6.14 11.02
CA GLU A 52 5.56 5.25 10.91
C GLU A 52 5.92 3.88 11.47
N ARG A 53 5.01 3.28 12.23
CA ARG A 53 5.21 1.99 12.87
C ARG A 53 4.08 1.05 12.49
N PRO A 54 4.34 -0.27 12.39
CA PRO A 54 3.30 -1.25 12.23
C PRO A 54 2.23 -1.10 13.33
N SER A 55 0.98 -1.08 12.92
CA SER A 55 -0.17 -0.82 13.80
C SER A 55 -1.25 -1.90 13.73
N ILE A 56 -1.09 -2.86 12.82
CA ILE A 56 -2.09 -3.90 12.61
C ILE A 56 -2.27 -4.76 13.87
N ASP A 57 -3.53 -4.89 14.28
CA ASP A 57 -3.98 -5.90 15.22
C ASP A 57 -5.16 -6.66 14.58
N LEU A 58 -4.93 -7.92 14.23
CA LEU A 58 -5.95 -8.80 13.64
C LEU A 58 -7.15 -9.03 14.57
N ASN A 59 -7.02 -8.78 15.87
CA ASN A 59 -8.12 -8.94 16.81
C ASN A 59 -8.99 -7.69 16.93
N ALA A 60 -8.42 -6.51 16.68
CA ALA A 60 -9.09 -5.23 16.89
C ALA A 60 -9.44 -4.52 15.57
N MET A 61 -8.64 -4.70 14.51
CA MET A 61 -8.90 -4.02 13.24
C MET A 61 -9.99 -4.70 12.40
N PRO A 62 -10.88 -3.93 11.78
CA PRO A 62 -11.87 -4.47 10.85
C PRO A 62 -11.18 -4.97 9.58
N ILE A 63 -11.65 -6.10 9.07
CA ILE A 63 -11.28 -6.59 7.74
C ILE A 63 -12.34 -6.04 6.77
N LEU A 64 -11.91 -5.18 5.88
CA LEU A 64 -12.77 -4.58 4.86
C LEU A 64 -13.06 -5.59 3.74
N ASP A 65 -14.10 -5.35 2.98
CA ASP A 65 -14.40 -6.12 1.78
C ASP A 65 -13.26 -6.06 0.76
N ALA A 66 -13.29 -6.96 -0.21
CA ALA A 66 -12.32 -6.97 -1.30
C ALA A 66 -12.22 -5.59 -1.96
N GLN A 67 -11.01 -5.24 -2.40
CA GLN A 67 -10.76 -3.95 -3.03
C GLN A 67 -11.70 -3.76 -4.21
N LEU A 68 -12.42 -2.65 -4.20
CA LEU A 68 -13.24 -2.24 -5.32
C LEU A 68 -12.38 -1.99 -6.55
N LEU A 69 -12.95 -2.24 -7.71
CA LEU A 69 -12.31 -1.86 -8.97
C LEU A 69 -12.08 -0.34 -9.00
N PRO A 70 -11.00 0.10 -9.63
CA PRO A 70 -10.76 1.52 -9.81
C PRO A 70 -11.86 2.15 -10.64
N GLY A 71 -12.15 3.41 -10.37
CA GLY A 71 -13.09 4.20 -11.15
C GLY A 71 -12.40 5.09 -12.20
N PRO A 72 -13.18 5.78 -13.02
CA PRO A 72 -12.61 6.73 -13.96
C PRO A 72 -11.93 7.89 -13.22
N ALA A 73 -10.75 8.28 -13.67
CA ALA A 73 -10.08 9.44 -13.12
C ALA A 73 -10.79 10.73 -13.58
N ARG A 74 -11.01 11.65 -12.65
CA ARG A 74 -11.73 12.91 -12.90
C ARG A 74 -10.87 14.01 -13.51
N ALA A 75 -9.54 13.89 -13.39
CA ALA A 75 -8.59 14.89 -13.86
C ALA A 75 -7.46 14.25 -14.66
N PHE A 76 -6.84 15.03 -15.53
CA PHE A 76 -5.61 14.62 -16.21
C PHE A 76 -4.46 14.66 -15.22
N ALA A 77 -3.52 13.73 -15.38
CA ALA A 77 -2.30 13.74 -14.60
C ALA A 77 -1.40 14.91 -15.00
N GLU A 78 -0.72 15.49 -14.02
CA GLU A 78 0.29 16.51 -14.28
C GLU A 78 1.47 15.89 -15.08
N PRO A 79 1.93 16.51 -16.18
CA PRO A 79 3.00 15.95 -17.02
C PRO A 79 4.29 15.64 -16.25
N ARG A 80 4.66 16.49 -15.26
CA ARG A 80 5.82 16.25 -14.40
C ARG A 80 5.63 15.01 -13.53
N ALA A 81 4.45 14.84 -12.96
CA ALA A 81 4.13 13.65 -12.15
C ALA A 81 4.23 12.36 -12.97
N LEU A 82 3.74 12.38 -14.22
CA LEU A 82 3.89 11.25 -15.15
C LEU A 82 5.36 10.95 -15.47
N ALA A 83 6.15 11.98 -15.75
CA ALA A 83 7.58 11.80 -16.07
C ALA A 83 8.36 11.22 -14.88
N VAL A 84 8.12 11.72 -13.66
CA VAL A 84 8.74 11.20 -12.44
C VAL A 84 8.29 9.76 -12.16
N ALA A 85 7.01 9.48 -12.29
CA ALA A 85 6.47 8.13 -12.09
C ALA A 85 7.06 7.13 -13.12
N ALA A 86 7.22 7.56 -14.37
CA ALA A 86 7.86 6.74 -15.42
C ALA A 86 9.34 6.44 -15.08
N SER A 87 10.06 7.38 -14.49
CA SER A 87 11.45 7.16 -14.04
C SER A 87 11.54 6.16 -12.89
N LEU A 88 10.49 6.02 -12.09
CA LEU A 88 10.42 5.04 -10.99
C LEU A 88 9.92 3.66 -11.42
N LEU A 89 9.35 3.53 -12.60
CA LEU A 89 8.75 2.28 -13.06
C LEU A 89 9.69 1.07 -12.97
N PRO A 90 10.98 1.14 -13.39
CA PRO A 90 11.88 0.01 -13.26
C PRO A 90 12.08 -0.42 -11.79
N THR A 91 12.35 0.54 -10.92
CA THR A 91 12.57 0.29 -9.48
C THR A 91 11.31 -0.31 -8.82
N ALA A 92 10.13 0.25 -9.12
CA ALA A 92 8.87 -0.26 -8.59
C ALA A 92 8.58 -1.68 -9.11
N ALA A 93 8.87 -1.97 -10.38
CA ALA A 93 8.69 -3.29 -10.95
C ALA A 93 9.66 -4.33 -10.36
N ASP A 94 10.92 -3.97 -10.14
CA ASP A 94 11.91 -4.85 -9.52
C ASP A 94 11.55 -5.14 -8.05
N SER A 95 11.18 -4.10 -7.31
CA SER A 95 10.72 -4.23 -5.94
C SER A 95 9.47 -5.13 -5.85
N ALA A 96 8.48 -4.92 -6.71
CA ALA A 96 7.27 -5.73 -6.75
C ALA A 96 7.55 -7.22 -7.05
N ARG A 97 8.52 -7.51 -7.93
CA ARG A 97 8.93 -8.90 -8.23
C ARG A 97 9.62 -9.57 -7.05
N THR A 98 10.45 -8.82 -6.33
CA THR A 98 11.23 -9.35 -5.20
C THR A 98 10.34 -9.58 -3.97
N THR A 99 9.45 -8.64 -3.68
CA THR A 99 8.61 -8.69 -2.48
C THR A 99 7.23 -9.32 -2.72
N LEU A 100 6.88 -9.62 -3.98
CA LEU A 100 5.56 -10.07 -4.41
C LEU A 100 4.44 -9.08 -4.05
N ALA A 101 4.78 -7.85 -3.72
CA ALA A 101 3.83 -6.79 -3.44
C ALA A 101 3.29 -6.17 -4.73
N SER A 102 2.04 -5.74 -4.72
CA SER A 102 1.48 -4.92 -5.79
C SER A 102 1.71 -3.45 -5.48
N ILE A 103 2.54 -2.79 -6.28
CA ILE A 103 2.89 -1.38 -6.11
C ILE A 103 2.11 -0.54 -7.11
N ARG A 104 1.56 0.57 -6.63
CA ARG A 104 0.95 1.61 -7.45
C ARG A 104 1.49 2.97 -7.04
N ILE A 105 1.73 3.82 -8.03
CA ILE A 105 2.06 5.24 -7.80
C ILE A 105 0.83 6.04 -8.20
N LEU A 106 0.30 6.80 -7.27
CA LEU A 106 -0.87 7.64 -7.47
C LEU A 106 -0.46 9.12 -7.48
N ASP A 107 -1.20 9.93 -8.21
CA ASP A 107 -1.09 11.38 -8.10
C ASP A 107 -1.92 11.92 -6.92
N ARG A 108 -1.84 13.24 -6.71
CA ARG A 108 -2.60 13.95 -5.67
C ARG A 108 -4.13 13.87 -5.81
N ASN A 109 -4.65 13.36 -6.91
CA ASN A 109 -6.08 13.17 -7.15
C ASN A 109 -6.47 11.69 -7.02
N GLY A 110 -5.53 10.82 -6.62
CA GLY A 110 -5.73 9.37 -6.51
C GLY A 110 -5.75 8.65 -7.86
N ARG A 111 -5.29 9.29 -8.95
CA ARG A 111 -5.14 8.67 -10.26
C ARG A 111 -3.88 7.81 -10.29
N VAL A 112 -3.98 6.64 -10.88
CA VAL A 112 -2.86 5.72 -11.07
C VAL A 112 -1.95 6.23 -12.18
N LEU A 113 -0.71 6.56 -11.83
CA LEU A 113 0.36 6.91 -12.76
C LEU A 113 1.13 5.67 -13.20
N VAL A 114 1.41 4.78 -12.25
CA VAL A 114 2.05 3.48 -12.46
C VAL A 114 1.26 2.42 -11.71
N GLY A 115 0.93 1.31 -12.38
CA GLY A 115 0.15 0.21 -11.82
C GLY A 115 0.20 -1.03 -12.73
N ARG A 116 -0.55 -2.06 -12.36
CA ARG A 116 -0.61 -3.36 -13.07
C ARG A 116 -1.80 -3.41 -14.03
N GLY A 117 -1.84 -2.55 -15.05
CA GLY A 117 -2.91 -2.52 -16.05
C GLY A 117 -4.06 -1.56 -15.72
N ASP A 118 -3.98 -0.84 -14.60
CA ASP A 118 -4.95 0.13 -14.14
C ASP A 118 -4.44 1.59 -14.23
N ALA A 119 -3.37 1.82 -14.99
CA ALA A 119 -2.85 3.16 -15.23
C ALA A 119 -3.90 4.06 -15.89
N GLY A 120 -4.07 5.26 -15.35
CA GLY A 120 -5.07 6.22 -15.80
C GLY A 120 -6.41 6.14 -15.08
N GLU A 121 -6.68 5.08 -14.33
CA GLU A 121 -7.85 4.93 -13.47
C GLU A 121 -7.63 5.58 -12.10
N SER A 122 -8.61 5.57 -11.22
CA SER A 122 -8.53 6.24 -9.92
C SER A 122 -8.99 5.37 -8.77
N TYR A 123 -8.24 5.43 -7.67
CA TYR A 123 -8.59 4.85 -6.38
C TYR A 123 -8.96 5.89 -5.32
N ALA A 124 -9.25 7.13 -5.71
CA ALA A 124 -9.63 8.21 -4.78
C ALA A 124 -10.88 7.90 -3.93
N ASN A 125 -11.67 6.90 -4.30
CA ASN A 125 -12.83 6.42 -3.54
C ASN A 125 -12.47 5.53 -2.35
N LEU A 126 -11.26 4.97 -2.31
CA LEU A 126 -10.83 4.12 -1.20
C LEU A 126 -10.52 4.95 0.06
N PRO A 127 -10.95 4.51 1.25
CA PRO A 127 -10.74 5.25 2.49
C PRO A 127 -9.26 5.42 2.84
N GLU A 128 -8.42 4.41 2.63
CA GLU A 128 -6.97 4.47 2.83
C GLU A 128 -6.31 5.49 1.89
N VAL A 129 -6.72 5.54 0.63
CA VAL A 129 -6.20 6.52 -0.33
C VAL A 129 -6.63 7.94 0.06
N ARG A 130 -7.88 8.14 0.47
CA ARG A 130 -8.33 9.45 0.97
C ARG A 130 -7.58 9.91 2.21
N ALA A 131 -7.29 8.99 3.13
CA ALA A 131 -6.49 9.29 4.30
C ALA A 131 -5.07 9.74 3.92
N ALA A 132 -4.41 9.00 3.03
CA ALA A 132 -3.07 9.34 2.52
C ALA A 132 -3.06 10.68 1.77
N LEU A 133 -4.05 10.95 0.92
CA LEU A 133 -4.21 12.25 0.24
C LEU A 133 -4.42 13.41 1.23
N ALA A 134 -4.94 13.14 2.42
CA ALA A 134 -5.04 14.10 3.53
C ALA A 134 -3.76 14.15 4.41
N GLY A 135 -2.65 13.54 3.97
CA GLY A 135 -1.37 13.53 4.67
C GLY A 135 -1.31 12.55 5.86
N ARG A 136 -2.20 11.60 5.93
CA ARG A 136 -2.22 10.56 6.96
C ARG A 136 -2.02 9.20 6.31
N PRO A 137 -0.81 8.63 6.34
CA PRO A 137 -0.59 7.25 5.90
C PRO A 137 -1.58 6.30 6.59
N ALA A 138 -2.04 5.31 5.87
CA ALA A 138 -3.05 4.40 6.38
C ALA A 138 -2.78 2.96 5.92
N THR A 139 -2.88 2.04 6.87
CA THR A 139 -2.88 0.60 6.59
C THR A 139 -4.27 0.03 6.84
N VAL A 140 -4.76 -0.78 5.92
CA VAL A 140 -6.04 -1.49 6.06
C VAL A 140 -5.89 -2.96 5.71
N LEU A 141 -6.76 -3.77 6.29
CA LEU A 141 -6.91 -5.18 5.97
C LEU A 141 -8.10 -5.35 5.03
N ARG A 142 -7.91 -6.07 3.93
CA ARG A 142 -8.98 -6.37 2.97
C ARG A 142 -9.06 -7.86 2.68
N ARG A 143 -10.26 -8.36 2.44
CA ARG A 143 -10.46 -9.73 1.97
C ARG A 143 -9.89 -9.91 0.57
N ARG A 144 -9.43 -11.12 0.30
CA ARG A 144 -9.09 -11.57 -1.06
C ARG A 144 -10.38 -12.02 -1.73
N GLY A 145 -10.79 -11.32 -2.78
CA GLY A 145 -12.04 -11.62 -3.48
C GLY A 145 -12.05 -12.97 -4.22
N ASP A 146 -10.88 -13.53 -4.47
CA ASP A 146 -10.66 -14.77 -5.23
C ASP A 146 -10.21 -15.94 -4.34
N TYR A 147 -10.27 -15.79 -3.01
CA TYR A 147 -9.81 -16.82 -2.09
C TYR A 147 -10.91 -17.82 -1.73
N ALA A 148 -10.61 -19.08 -1.91
CA ALA A 148 -11.42 -20.20 -1.41
C ALA A 148 -10.52 -21.12 -0.56
N PRO A 149 -10.87 -21.38 0.71
CA PRO A 149 -10.11 -22.30 1.55
C PRO A 149 -10.03 -23.68 0.92
N ARG A 150 -8.83 -24.27 0.87
CA ARG A 150 -8.58 -25.60 0.31
C ARG A 150 -8.48 -26.67 1.38
N TYR A 151 -8.05 -26.28 2.59
CA TYR A 151 -7.80 -27.19 3.70
C TYR A 151 -8.52 -26.72 4.96
N TRP A 152 -8.94 -27.65 5.82
CA TRP A 152 -9.66 -27.34 7.04
C TRP A 152 -8.90 -26.40 8.00
N LEU A 153 -7.57 -26.44 8.00
CA LEU A 153 -6.73 -25.52 8.79
C LEU A 153 -6.86 -24.06 8.34
N GLU A 154 -7.15 -23.80 7.07
CA GLU A 154 -7.34 -22.45 6.54
C GLU A 154 -8.61 -21.79 7.07
N PHE A 155 -9.63 -22.60 7.45
CA PHE A 155 -10.83 -22.07 8.10
C PHE A 155 -10.56 -21.54 9.52
N LEU A 156 -9.49 -22.01 10.17
CA LEU A 156 -9.07 -21.53 11.48
C LEU A 156 -8.19 -20.28 11.40
N SER A 157 -7.58 -20.03 10.25
CA SER A 157 -6.71 -18.87 10.00
C SER A 157 -7.53 -17.62 9.74
N ARG A 158 -7.18 -16.52 10.42
CA ARG A 158 -7.71 -15.19 10.11
C ARG A 158 -6.87 -14.45 9.08
N ALA A 159 -5.64 -14.90 8.82
CA ALA A 159 -4.71 -14.29 7.90
C ALA A 159 -4.78 -14.89 6.49
N ALA A 160 -5.38 -16.05 6.31
CA ALA A 160 -5.33 -16.79 5.04
C ALA A 160 -6.02 -16.07 3.87
N ASP A 161 -7.09 -15.33 4.14
CA ASP A 161 -7.93 -14.67 3.14
C ASP A 161 -7.76 -13.14 3.10
N ILE A 162 -6.75 -12.59 3.76
CA ILE A 162 -6.54 -11.15 3.84
C ILE A 162 -5.38 -10.66 2.98
N ARG A 163 -5.45 -9.38 2.63
CA ARG A 163 -4.36 -8.58 2.04
C ARG A 163 -4.14 -7.35 2.90
N VAL A 164 -2.89 -7.00 3.11
CA VAL A 164 -2.50 -5.74 3.75
C VAL A 164 -2.34 -4.68 2.66
N HIS A 165 -3.03 -3.56 2.81
CA HIS A 165 -2.91 -2.40 1.96
C HIS A 165 -2.35 -1.24 2.78
N HIS A 166 -1.21 -0.72 2.36
CA HIS A 166 -0.57 0.46 2.94
C HIS A 166 -0.49 1.57 1.89
N VAL A 167 -0.89 2.80 2.27
CA VAL A 167 -0.90 3.98 1.39
C VAL A 167 -0.35 5.19 2.11
#